data_b54ea1605ab1deb3e15528c83f7da74b
#
_entry.id   b54ea1605ab1deb3e15528c83f7da74b
#
_cell.length_a   1.000
_cell.length_b   1.000
_cell.length_c   1.000
_cell.angle_alpha   90.00
_cell.angle_beta   90.00
_cell.angle_gamma   90.00
#
_symmetry.space_group_name_H-M   'P 1'
#
loop_
_entity.id
_entity.type
_entity.pdbx_description
1 polymer ?
#
loop_
_entity_poly.entity_id
_entity_poly.type
_entity_poly.pdbx_seq_one_letter_code
_entity_poly.pdbx_strand_id
1 'polypeptide(L)'
;HISRSYRWNYLLNPLGYRITFLNSFFAVFSAYLINLTVPRAGDVARATIISKYENIPFDKTLGTVIAERIADLICAFTIVCLAVFLKKEFITNLILEKLNSMSMFSLFLVLSIIILLIIGLNYIFPSLLIKIKVFLKGIFEGVLTITKMKHRWAFIFHTIFIWIMYVLM
;
A
#
# COMPACT_ATOMS: atom_id res chain seq x y z
N HIS A 1 15.88 4.96 1.97
CA HIS A 1 16.13 3.91 0.97
C HIS A 1 16.87 2.70 1.56
N ILE A 2 17.89 2.90 2.39
CA ILE A 2 18.61 1.82 3.08
C ILE A 2 17.66 0.90 3.86
N SER A 3 16.75 1.48 4.66
CA SER A 3 15.76 0.72 5.43
C SER A 3 14.84 -0.12 4.53
N ARG A 4 14.48 0.37 3.34
CA ARG A 4 13.70 -0.41 2.35
C ARG A 4 14.47 -1.62 1.82
N SER A 5 15.76 -1.47 1.56
CA SER A 5 16.60 -2.57 1.08
C SER A 5 16.70 -3.69 2.13
N TYR A 6 16.87 -3.35 3.41
CA TYR A 6 16.84 -4.32 4.50
C TYR A 6 15.46 -4.98 4.64
N ARG A 7 14.39 -4.18 4.60
CA ARG A 7 13.02 -4.68 4.73
C ARG A 7 12.66 -5.70 3.64
N TRP A 8 13.13 -5.47 2.43
CA TRP A 8 12.88 -6.39 1.31
C TRP A 8 13.57 -7.74 1.48
N ASN A 9 14.78 -7.78 2.05
CA ASN A 9 15.47 -9.01 2.39
C ASN A 9 14.64 -9.89 3.34
N TYR A 10 13.94 -9.28 4.32
CA TYR A 10 13.08 -10.04 5.24
C TYR A 10 11.88 -10.70 4.55
N LEU A 11 11.40 -10.17 3.43
CA LEU A 11 10.32 -10.75 2.65
C LEU A 11 10.78 -11.92 1.77
N LEU A 12 12.02 -11.90 1.30
CA LEU A 12 12.59 -12.95 0.46
C LEU A 12 13.12 -14.14 1.27
N ASN A 13 13.63 -13.89 2.47
CA ASN A 13 14.16 -14.93 3.35
C ASN A 13 13.20 -16.11 3.63
N PRO A 14 11.89 -15.90 3.92
CA PRO A 14 10.95 -16.99 4.15
C PRO A 14 10.68 -17.84 2.91
N LEU A 15 10.94 -17.30 1.72
CA LEU A 15 10.82 -18.01 0.44
C LEU A 15 12.08 -18.83 0.10
N GLY A 16 13.08 -18.83 1.00
CA GLY A 16 14.35 -19.55 0.82
C GLY A 16 15.40 -18.77 0.04
N TYR A 17 15.14 -17.51 -0.33
CA TYR A 17 16.06 -16.69 -1.10
C TYR A 17 16.78 -15.68 -0.22
N ARG A 18 18.11 -15.63 -0.34
CA ARG A 18 18.95 -14.63 0.32
C ARG A 18 19.57 -13.76 -0.75
N ILE A 19 19.24 -12.47 -0.74
CA ILE A 19 19.80 -11.51 -1.68
C ILE A 19 20.90 -10.70 -1.00
N THR A 20 21.91 -10.34 -1.78
CA THR A 20 22.99 -9.48 -1.34
C THR A 20 22.43 -8.08 -1.05
N PHE A 21 22.85 -7.48 0.06
CA PHE A 21 22.38 -6.12 0.44
C PHE A 21 22.65 -5.09 -0.68
N LEU A 22 23.82 -5.17 -1.32
CA LEU A 22 24.17 -4.26 -2.42
C LEU A 22 23.21 -4.41 -3.60
N ASN A 23 22.86 -5.63 -4.00
CA ASN A 23 21.92 -5.86 -5.09
C ASN A 23 20.52 -5.34 -4.74
N SER A 24 20.07 -5.58 -3.51
CA SER A 24 18.81 -4.99 -2.99
C SER A 24 18.84 -3.47 -3.02
N PHE A 25 19.93 -2.86 -2.56
CA PHE A 25 20.09 -1.42 -2.51
C PHE A 25 20.06 -0.80 -3.92
N PHE A 26 20.87 -1.32 -4.84
CA PHE A 26 20.88 -0.83 -6.22
C PHE A 26 19.57 -1.07 -6.96
N ALA A 27 18.89 -2.19 -6.72
CA ALA A 27 17.57 -2.44 -7.30
C ALA A 27 16.52 -1.43 -6.81
N VAL A 28 16.53 -1.10 -5.51
CA VAL A 28 15.65 -0.05 -4.94
C VAL A 28 15.98 1.32 -5.54
N PHE A 29 17.28 1.68 -5.65
CA PHE A 29 17.70 2.94 -6.23
C PHE A 29 17.32 3.06 -7.71
N SER A 30 17.55 2.01 -8.50
CA SER A 30 17.12 1.94 -9.90
C SER A 30 15.61 2.10 -10.06
N ALA A 31 14.82 1.53 -9.16
CA ALA A 31 13.37 1.70 -9.16
C ALA A 31 12.96 3.17 -9.00
N TYR A 32 13.65 3.93 -8.15
CA TYR A 32 13.40 5.36 -8.00
C TYR A 32 13.75 6.15 -9.26
N LEU A 33 14.92 5.86 -9.88
CA LEU A 33 15.32 6.50 -11.13
C LEU A 33 14.32 6.22 -12.25
N ILE A 34 13.86 4.98 -12.38
CA ILE A 34 12.87 4.60 -13.39
C ILE A 34 11.53 5.29 -13.14
N ASN A 35 11.12 5.45 -11.89
CA ASN A 35 9.88 6.17 -11.56
C ASN A 35 9.91 7.66 -11.89
N LEU A 36 11.10 8.26 -12.08
CA LEU A 36 11.22 9.64 -12.57
C LEU A 36 10.87 9.76 -14.06
N THR A 37 11.11 8.69 -14.83
CA THR A 37 10.82 8.67 -16.28
C THR A 37 9.47 8.03 -16.58
N VAL A 38 9.18 6.88 -15.98
CA VAL A 38 7.93 6.12 -16.16
C VAL A 38 7.26 5.88 -14.80
N PRO A 39 6.21 6.64 -14.47
CA PRO A 39 5.52 6.50 -13.19
C PRO A 39 5.07 5.05 -12.93
N ARG A 40 5.32 4.55 -11.72
CA ARG A 40 4.95 3.20 -11.25
C ARG A 40 5.70 2.02 -11.90
N ALA A 41 6.59 2.24 -12.86
CA ALA A 41 7.39 1.17 -13.48
C ALA A 41 8.52 0.67 -12.56
N GLY A 42 8.94 1.46 -11.57
CA GLY A 42 10.05 1.11 -10.68
C GLY A 42 9.84 -0.16 -9.87
N ASP A 43 8.60 -0.48 -9.45
CA ASP A 43 8.32 -1.70 -8.69
C ASP A 43 8.53 -2.96 -9.55
N VAL A 44 8.12 -2.92 -10.81
CA VAL A 44 8.36 -4.00 -11.77
C VAL A 44 9.85 -4.09 -12.12
N ALA A 45 10.49 -2.94 -12.33
CA ALA A 45 11.92 -2.88 -12.65
C ALA A 45 12.79 -3.48 -11.54
N ARG A 46 12.57 -3.14 -10.26
CA ARG A 46 13.34 -3.72 -9.17
C ARG A 46 13.11 -5.22 -9.01
N ALA A 47 11.88 -5.70 -9.24
CA ALA A 47 11.60 -7.12 -9.24
C ALA A 47 12.36 -7.84 -10.36
N THR A 48 12.41 -7.25 -11.56
CA THR A 48 13.15 -7.78 -12.70
C THR A 48 14.66 -7.79 -12.45
N ILE A 49 15.20 -6.70 -11.88
CA ILE A 49 16.63 -6.60 -11.56
C ILE A 49 17.04 -7.74 -10.62
N ILE A 50 16.34 -7.90 -9.48
CA ILE A 50 16.67 -8.97 -8.52
C ILE A 50 16.44 -10.35 -9.11
N SER A 51 15.36 -10.56 -9.86
CA SER A 51 15.11 -11.83 -10.56
C SER A 51 16.30 -12.22 -11.43
N LYS A 52 16.88 -11.26 -12.16
CA LYS A 52 17.98 -11.50 -13.07
C LYS A 52 19.33 -11.70 -12.35
N TYR A 53 19.63 -10.86 -11.36
CA TYR A 53 20.96 -10.87 -10.70
C TYR A 53 21.10 -11.93 -9.61
N GLU A 54 20.01 -12.33 -8.97
CA GLU A 54 20.00 -13.32 -7.89
C GLU A 54 19.37 -14.66 -8.31
N ASN A 55 19.03 -14.82 -9.61
CA ASN A 55 18.41 -16.03 -10.18
C ASN A 55 17.13 -16.45 -9.42
N ILE A 56 16.31 -15.49 -8.99
CA ILE A 56 15.04 -15.75 -8.30
C ILE A 56 13.90 -15.65 -9.33
N PRO A 57 12.90 -16.55 -9.33
CA PRO A 57 11.75 -16.43 -10.21
C PRO A 57 11.05 -15.08 -10.08
N PHE A 58 10.72 -14.45 -11.20
CA PHE A 58 10.13 -13.11 -11.25
C PHE A 58 8.82 -13.00 -10.47
N ASP A 59 7.96 -14.03 -10.54
CA ASP A 59 6.71 -14.10 -9.79
C ASP A 59 6.92 -13.99 -8.27
N LYS A 60 7.99 -14.61 -7.76
CA LYS A 60 8.35 -14.55 -6.34
C LYS A 60 8.85 -13.16 -5.95
N THR A 61 9.75 -12.57 -6.73
CA THR A 61 10.24 -11.21 -6.47
C THR A 61 9.11 -10.18 -6.56
N LEU A 62 8.26 -10.26 -7.59
CA LEU A 62 7.12 -9.38 -7.72
C LEU A 62 6.10 -9.57 -6.59
N GLY A 63 5.86 -10.81 -6.17
CA GLY A 63 5.00 -11.12 -5.02
C GLY A 63 5.47 -10.46 -3.73
N THR A 64 6.78 -10.42 -3.47
CA THR A 64 7.33 -9.72 -2.28
C THR A 64 7.20 -8.20 -2.39
N VAL A 65 7.31 -7.64 -3.59
CA VAL A 65 7.05 -6.20 -3.82
C VAL A 65 5.59 -5.86 -3.51
N ILE A 66 4.65 -6.69 -3.95
CA ILE A 66 3.23 -6.51 -3.65
C ILE A 66 2.97 -6.62 -2.14
N ALA A 67 3.57 -7.61 -1.46
CA ALA A 67 3.44 -7.76 0.00
C ALA A 67 3.97 -6.52 0.74
N GLU A 68 5.07 -5.93 0.28
CA GLU A 68 5.60 -4.66 0.80
C GLU A 68 4.58 -3.52 0.64
N ARG A 69 3.95 -3.40 -0.54
CA ARG A 69 2.91 -2.39 -0.79
C ARG A 69 1.68 -2.57 0.08
N ILE A 70 1.27 -3.79 0.34
CA ILE A 70 0.18 -4.10 1.27
C ILE A 70 0.52 -3.62 2.68
N ALA A 71 1.72 -3.90 3.16
CA ALA A 71 2.17 -3.43 4.47
C ALA A 71 2.20 -1.89 4.55
N ASP A 72 2.71 -1.22 3.51
CA ASP A 72 2.73 0.24 3.42
C ASP A 72 1.30 0.82 3.41
N LEU A 73 0.36 0.20 2.71
CA LEU A 73 -1.04 0.62 2.66
C LEU A 73 -1.72 0.50 4.04
N ILE A 74 -1.45 -0.57 4.78
CA ILE A 74 -1.96 -0.75 6.14
C ILE A 74 -1.42 0.35 7.07
N CYS A 75 -0.11 0.65 7.00
CA CYS A 75 0.47 1.73 7.78
C CYS A 75 -0.14 3.09 7.42
N ALA A 76 -0.31 3.39 6.12
CA ALA A 76 -0.95 4.61 5.66
C ALA A 76 -2.36 4.75 6.24
N PHE A 77 -3.16 3.69 6.12
CA PHE A 77 -4.52 3.66 6.66
C PHE A 77 -4.55 3.89 8.17
N THR A 78 -3.64 3.23 8.90
CA THR A 78 -3.52 3.39 10.36
C THR A 78 -3.19 4.85 10.74
N ILE A 79 -2.26 5.49 10.03
CA ILE A 79 -1.89 6.88 10.26
C ILE A 79 -3.07 7.82 9.97
N VAL A 80 -3.80 7.60 8.87
CA VAL A 80 -5.00 8.38 8.55
C VAL A 80 -6.07 8.22 9.62
N CYS A 81 -6.36 6.99 10.06
CA CYS A 81 -7.32 6.74 11.13
C CYS A 81 -6.91 7.44 12.44
N LEU A 82 -5.63 7.39 12.78
CA LEU A 82 -5.09 8.07 13.96
C LEU A 82 -5.24 9.59 13.85
N ALA A 83 -4.92 10.17 12.69
CA ALA A 83 -5.07 11.60 12.45
C ALA A 83 -6.54 12.05 12.55
N VAL A 84 -7.47 11.28 11.98
CA VAL A 84 -8.91 11.52 12.11
C VAL A 84 -9.36 11.45 13.57
N PHE A 85 -8.88 10.45 14.31
CA PHE A 85 -9.20 10.29 15.73
C PHE A 85 -8.68 11.46 16.58
N LEU A 86 -7.44 11.88 16.36
CA LEU A 86 -6.82 13.01 17.09
C LEU A 86 -7.46 14.35 16.77
N LYS A 87 -7.98 14.53 15.56
CA LYS A 87 -8.65 15.76 15.10
C LYS A 87 -10.17 15.62 15.01
N LYS A 88 -10.74 14.69 15.78
CA LYS A 88 -12.16 14.36 15.75
C LYS A 88 -13.06 15.59 15.82
N GLU A 89 -12.84 16.47 16.81
CA GLU A 89 -13.67 17.66 16.99
C GLU A 89 -13.60 18.61 15.80
N PHE A 90 -12.39 18.85 15.29
CA PHE A 90 -12.19 19.71 14.12
C PHE A 90 -12.89 19.14 12.89
N ILE A 91 -12.74 17.83 12.63
CA ILE A 91 -13.37 17.17 11.50
C ILE A 91 -14.89 17.16 11.63
N THR A 92 -15.41 16.90 12.84
CA THR A 92 -16.86 16.91 13.11
C THR A 92 -17.44 18.30 12.87
N ASN A 93 -16.78 19.34 13.36
CA ASN A 93 -17.23 20.72 13.18
C ASN A 93 -17.21 21.13 11.70
N LEU A 94 -16.16 20.78 10.95
CA LEU A 94 -16.10 21.02 9.50
C LEU A 94 -17.24 20.32 8.74
N ILE A 95 -17.53 19.07 9.10
CA ILE A 95 -18.58 18.30 8.45
C ILE A 95 -19.96 18.92 8.77
N LEU A 96 -20.20 19.26 10.04
CA LEU A 96 -21.47 19.86 10.49
C LEU A 96 -21.66 21.25 9.86
N GLU A 97 -20.64 22.08 9.83
CA GLU A 97 -20.68 23.39 9.18
C GLU A 97 -21.02 23.26 7.69
N LYS A 98 -20.37 22.32 7.01
CA LYS A 98 -20.61 22.05 5.60
C LYS A 98 -22.01 21.52 5.34
N LEU A 99 -22.48 20.58 6.16
CA LEU A 99 -23.84 20.04 6.06
C LEU A 99 -24.90 21.09 6.33
N ASN A 100 -24.71 21.93 7.36
CA ASN A 100 -25.64 23.01 7.72
C ASN A 100 -25.67 24.13 6.65
N SER A 101 -24.56 24.33 5.93
CA SER A 101 -24.52 25.32 4.83
C SER A 101 -25.15 24.80 3.54
N MET A 102 -25.43 23.51 3.43
CA MET A 102 -26.07 22.92 2.23
C MET A 102 -27.60 23.04 2.34
N SER A 103 -28.24 23.48 1.24
CA SER A 103 -29.71 23.44 1.18
C SER A 103 -30.20 22.00 1.15
N MET A 104 -31.43 21.77 1.63
CA MET A 104 -32.05 20.42 1.57
C MET A 104 -32.08 19.85 0.15
N PHE A 105 -32.25 20.73 -0.84
CA PHE A 105 -32.20 20.34 -2.26
C PHE A 105 -30.81 19.84 -2.66
N SER A 106 -29.73 20.52 -2.27
CA SER A 106 -28.36 20.10 -2.60
C SER A 106 -27.97 18.80 -1.89
N LEU A 107 -28.42 18.57 -0.63
CA LEU A 107 -28.26 17.31 0.07
C LEU A 107 -28.95 16.15 -0.66
N PHE A 108 -30.21 16.36 -1.09
CA PHE A 108 -30.96 15.37 -1.85
C PHE A 108 -30.28 15.05 -3.18
N LEU A 109 -29.75 16.08 -3.86
CA LEU A 109 -29.05 15.92 -5.13
C LEU A 109 -27.72 15.13 -4.97
N VAL A 110 -26.94 15.42 -3.94
CA VAL A 110 -25.72 14.68 -3.62
C VAL A 110 -26.02 13.21 -3.30
N LEU A 111 -27.02 12.95 -2.46
CA LEU A 111 -27.46 11.59 -2.13
C LEU A 111 -27.92 10.81 -3.36
N SER A 112 -28.74 11.45 -4.23
CA SER A 112 -29.21 10.80 -5.45
C SER A 112 -28.07 10.49 -6.42
N ILE A 113 -27.07 11.37 -6.56
CA ILE A 113 -25.86 11.10 -7.34
C ILE A 113 -25.07 9.93 -6.77
N ILE A 114 -24.87 9.86 -5.45
CA ILE A 114 -24.17 8.75 -4.82
C ILE A 114 -24.90 7.42 -5.05
N ILE A 115 -26.23 7.40 -4.90
CA ILE A 115 -27.04 6.21 -5.15
C ILE A 115 -26.94 5.78 -6.63
N LEU A 116 -27.07 6.73 -7.56
CA LEU A 116 -26.94 6.47 -9.00
C LEU A 116 -25.54 5.95 -9.36
N LEU A 117 -24.49 6.48 -8.74
CA LEU A 117 -23.13 5.99 -8.92
C LEU A 117 -22.97 4.55 -8.41
N ILE A 118 -23.51 4.23 -7.23
CA ILE A 118 -23.46 2.87 -6.66
C ILE A 118 -24.20 1.89 -7.58
N ILE A 119 -25.41 2.26 -8.04
CA ILE A 119 -26.20 1.43 -8.96
C ILE A 119 -25.48 1.28 -10.29
N GLY A 120 -25.00 2.39 -10.85
CA GLY A 120 -24.28 2.39 -12.12
C GLY A 120 -23.00 1.55 -12.08
N LEU A 121 -22.21 1.66 -11.01
CA LEU A 121 -21.01 0.84 -10.81
C LEU A 121 -21.33 -0.66 -10.71
N ASN A 122 -22.42 -1.03 -10.00
CA ASN A 122 -22.86 -2.42 -9.92
C ASN A 122 -23.37 -2.96 -11.27
N TYR A 123 -24.01 -2.10 -12.08
CA TYR A 123 -24.54 -2.50 -13.39
C TYR A 123 -23.45 -2.58 -14.45
N ILE A 124 -22.54 -1.58 -14.51
CA ILE A 124 -21.47 -1.51 -15.52
C ILE A 124 -20.31 -2.46 -15.18
N PHE A 125 -20.02 -2.64 -13.88
CA PHE A 125 -18.90 -3.47 -13.42
C PHE A 125 -19.35 -4.56 -12.41
N PRO A 126 -20.16 -5.55 -12.81
CA PRO A 126 -20.62 -6.60 -11.90
C PRO A 126 -19.47 -7.41 -11.29
N SER A 127 -18.32 -7.46 -11.98
CA SER A 127 -17.09 -8.09 -11.48
C SER A 127 -16.32 -7.26 -10.44
N LEU A 128 -16.71 -5.99 -10.19
CA LEU A 128 -15.99 -5.11 -9.27
C LEU A 128 -16.01 -5.63 -7.83
N LEU A 129 -17.15 -6.13 -7.37
CA LEU A 129 -17.30 -6.74 -6.04
C LEU A 129 -16.40 -7.97 -5.89
N ILE A 130 -16.29 -8.79 -6.95
CA ILE A 130 -15.41 -9.95 -6.96
C ILE A 130 -13.95 -9.49 -6.90
N LYS A 131 -13.57 -8.48 -7.68
CA LYS A 131 -12.22 -7.90 -7.65
C LYS A 131 -11.88 -7.31 -6.30
N ILE A 132 -12.81 -6.61 -5.65
CA ILE A 132 -12.63 -6.08 -4.28
C ILE A 132 -12.44 -7.23 -3.28
N LYS A 133 -13.26 -8.28 -3.34
CA LYS A 133 -13.10 -9.46 -2.49
C LYS A 133 -11.74 -10.13 -2.68
N VAL A 134 -11.31 -10.33 -3.93
CA VAL A 134 -10.00 -10.91 -4.24
C VAL A 134 -8.87 -10.00 -3.72
N PHE A 135 -9.00 -8.69 -3.88
CA PHE A 135 -8.03 -7.73 -3.37
C PHE A 135 -7.96 -7.75 -1.83
N LEU A 136 -9.10 -7.72 -1.14
CA LEU A 136 -9.15 -7.82 0.33
C LEU A 136 -8.58 -9.15 0.84
N LYS A 137 -8.88 -10.25 0.15
CA LYS A 137 -8.29 -11.56 0.45
C LYS A 137 -6.76 -11.52 0.28
N GLY A 138 -6.26 -10.91 -0.79
CA GLY A 138 -4.82 -10.72 -1.02
C GLY A 138 -4.16 -9.89 0.08
N ILE A 139 -4.80 -8.82 0.56
CA ILE A 139 -4.32 -8.05 1.72
C ILE A 139 -4.23 -8.94 2.96
N PHE A 140 -5.28 -9.69 3.25
CA PHE A 140 -5.33 -10.57 4.43
C PHE A 140 -4.25 -11.66 4.37
N GLU A 141 -4.07 -12.31 3.23
CA GLU A 141 -3.00 -13.31 3.01
C GLU A 141 -1.60 -12.67 3.14
N GLY A 142 -1.41 -11.45 2.63
CA GLY A 142 -0.18 -10.68 2.80
C GLY A 142 0.15 -10.40 4.28
N VAL A 143 -0.86 -9.98 5.07
CA VAL A 143 -0.70 -9.79 6.53
C VAL A 143 -0.34 -11.09 7.22
N LEU A 144 -1.03 -12.19 6.90
CA LEU A 144 -0.74 -13.51 7.47
C LEU A 144 0.68 -13.97 7.14
N THR A 145 1.17 -13.66 5.94
CA THR A 145 2.55 -13.98 5.57
C THR A 145 3.55 -13.22 6.44
N ILE A 146 3.32 -11.92 6.66
CA ILE A 146 4.19 -11.09 7.51
C ILE A 146 4.20 -11.60 8.96
N THR A 147 3.05 -11.98 9.52
CA THR A 147 2.97 -12.48 10.90
C THR A 147 3.69 -13.82 11.12
N LYS A 148 3.77 -14.65 10.07
CA LYS A 148 4.45 -15.95 10.09
C LYS A 148 5.96 -15.87 9.84
N MET A 149 6.49 -14.70 9.49
CA MET A 149 7.92 -14.53 9.21
C MET A 149 8.78 -14.65 10.47
N LYS A 150 9.96 -15.28 10.34
CA LYS A 150 10.94 -15.42 11.44
C LYS A 150 11.40 -14.05 11.97
N HIS A 151 11.59 -13.07 11.08
CA HIS A 151 12.07 -11.72 11.41
C HIS A 151 10.96 -10.65 11.32
N ARG A 152 9.73 -11.01 11.72
CA ARG A 152 8.57 -10.11 11.66
C ARG A 152 8.77 -8.78 12.39
N TRP A 153 9.42 -8.80 13.55
CA TRP A 153 9.68 -7.59 14.34
C TRP A 153 10.64 -6.63 13.65
N ALA A 154 11.70 -7.16 13.01
CA ALA A 154 12.62 -6.34 12.21
C ALA A 154 11.90 -5.71 11.01
N PHE A 155 11.04 -6.47 10.31
CA PHE A 155 10.22 -5.95 9.23
C PHE A 155 9.28 -4.83 9.69
N ILE A 156 8.58 -5.02 10.80
CA ILE A 156 7.67 -4.02 11.38
C ILE A 156 8.46 -2.78 11.80
N PHE A 157 9.60 -2.94 12.48
CA PHE A 157 10.46 -1.83 12.87
C PHE A 157 10.89 -0.98 11.68
N HIS A 158 11.41 -1.61 10.61
CA HIS A 158 11.79 -0.88 9.40
C HIS A 158 10.60 -0.20 8.72
N THR A 159 9.42 -0.82 8.76
CA THR A 159 8.20 -0.22 8.20
C THR A 159 7.80 1.03 8.97
N ILE A 160 7.72 0.95 10.30
CA ILE A 160 7.40 2.10 11.16
C ILE A 160 8.46 3.20 11.00
N PHE A 161 9.75 2.85 10.99
CA PHE A 161 10.84 3.81 10.79
C PHE A 161 10.70 4.56 9.47
N ILE A 162 10.39 3.87 8.36
CA ILE A 162 10.16 4.51 7.06
C ILE A 162 9.00 5.50 7.13
N TRP A 163 7.90 5.12 7.78
CA TRP A 163 6.72 5.98 7.90
C TRP A 163 6.95 7.18 8.82
N ILE A 164 7.69 7.00 9.93
CA ILE A 164 8.13 8.13 10.76
C ILE A 164 8.94 9.12 9.94
N MET A 165 9.91 8.64 9.14
CA MET A 165 10.70 9.50 8.27
C MET A 165 9.85 10.25 7.24
N TYR A 166 8.78 9.64 6.73
CA TYR A 166 7.85 10.32 5.82
C TYR A 166 6.99 11.39 6.50
N VAL A 167 6.59 11.17 7.74
CA VAL A 167 5.81 12.16 8.51
C VAL A 167 6.69 13.34 8.93
N LEU A 168 8.00 13.13 9.14
CA LEU A 168 8.95 14.18 9.54
C LEU A 168 9.50 14.98 8.36
N MET A 169 9.34 14.54 7.12
CA MET A 169 9.84 15.19 5.90
C MET A 169 8.82 16.18 5.33
#